data_4763eb300870b2765754f637ad4d6cff
#
_entry.id   4763eb300870b2765754f637ad4d6cff
#
_cell.length_a   1.000
_cell.length_b   1.000
_cell.length_c   1.000
_cell.angle_alpha   90.00
_cell.angle_beta   90.00
_cell.angle_gamma   90.00
#
_symmetry.space_group_name_H-M   'P 1'
#
loop_
_entity.id
_entity.type
_entity.pdbx_description
1 polymer ?
#
loop_
_entity_poly.entity_id
_entity_poly.type
_entity_poly.pdbx_seq_one_letter_code
_entity_poly.pdbx_strand_id
1 'polypeptide(L)'
;GFHPNITYRFRPNGDDHETALMEIMVLCQLPTGAERPKDTPKRRLGENELFSEAPELGVGLGTIFDQDLFNMPKIQKGMHNVRSGELVLANYHEVRIRHFHQTIDKYINGEI
;
A
#
# COMPACT_ATOMS: atom_id res chain seq x y z
N GLY A 1 5.64 -7.43 -21.41
CA GLY A 1 4.50 -7.01 -20.62
C GLY A 1 4.64 -5.57 -20.18
N PHE A 2 3.57 -4.82 -20.21
CA PHE A 2 3.56 -3.45 -19.69
C PHE A 2 3.54 -3.54 -18.16
N HIS A 3 4.64 -3.16 -17.52
CA HIS A 3 4.66 -3.00 -16.08
C HIS A 3 4.44 -1.51 -15.79
N PRO A 4 3.36 -1.13 -15.11
CA PRO A 4 3.22 0.22 -14.64
C PRO A 4 4.39 0.52 -13.70
N ASN A 5 5.07 1.63 -13.93
CA ASN A 5 6.17 2.09 -13.09
C ASN A 5 5.64 2.67 -11.78
N ILE A 6 5.01 1.83 -10.98
CA ILE A 6 4.36 2.22 -9.73
C ILE A 6 5.05 1.51 -8.57
N THR A 7 5.32 2.24 -7.53
CA THR A 7 5.83 1.72 -6.26
C THR A 7 4.91 2.16 -5.13
N TYR A 8 4.59 1.23 -4.25
CA TYR A 8 3.85 1.50 -3.02
C TYR A 8 4.80 1.46 -1.83
N ARG A 9 4.51 2.27 -0.85
CA ARG A 9 5.11 2.17 0.45
C ARG A 9 4.06 2.36 1.53
N PHE A 10 4.00 1.41 2.46
CA PHE A 10 3.18 1.52 3.65
C PHE A 10 4.08 1.87 4.83
N ARG A 11 3.68 2.84 5.60
CA ARG A 11 4.42 3.29 6.78
C ARG A 11 3.50 3.44 7.98
N PRO A 12 4.02 3.25 9.20
CA PRO A 12 3.28 3.59 10.40
C PRO A 12 2.83 5.06 10.38
N ASN A 13 1.67 5.33 10.95
CA ASN A 13 1.18 6.67 11.19
C ASN A 13 1.40 7.04 12.67
N GLY A 14 2.65 7.43 13.00
CA GLY A 14 3.06 7.59 14.39
C GLY A 14 3.05 6.25 15.13
N ASP A 15 2.58 6.25 16.37
CA ASP A 15 2.49 5.06 17.23
C ASP A 15 1.10 4.39 17.19
N ASP A 16 0.22 4.87 16.33
CA ASP A 16 -1.13 4.32 16.18
C ASP A 16 -1.10 3.08 15.27
N HIS A 17 -1.26 1.89 15.85
CA HIS A 17 -1.27 0.62 15.14
C HIS A 17 -2.54 0.38 14.31
N GLU A 18 -3.58 1.19 14.51
CA GLU A 18 -4.84 1.11 13.77
C GLU A 18 -4.81 1.83 12.43
N THR A 19 -3.81 2.66 12.21
CA THR A 19 -3.70 3.48 11.01
C THR A 19 -2.33 3.32 10.32
N ALA A 20 -2.31 3.54 9.03
CA ALA A 20 -1.09 3.52 8.23
C ALA A 20 -1.13 4.61 7.15
N LEU A 21 0.05 5.01 6.71
CA LEU A 21 0.20 5.90 5.56
C LEU A 21 0.52 5.06 4.32
N MET A 22 -0.31 5.17 3.29
CA MET A 22 -0.05 4.60 1.97
C MET A 22 0.55 5.68 1.07
N GLU A 23 1.72 5.42 0.55
CA GLU A 23 2.38 6.29 -0.40
C GLU A 23 2.44 5.61 -1.77
N ILE A 24 2.11 6.37 -2.82
CA ILE A 24 2.15 5.92 -4.20
C ILE A 24 3.17 6.77 -4.94
N MET A 25 4.10 6.12 -5.62
CA MET A 25 5.11 6.76 -6.46
C MET A 25 4.96 6.25 -7.88
N VAL A 26 4.73 7.16 -8.81
CA VAL A 26 4.78 6.89 -10.25
C VAL A 26 6.16 7.23 -10.75
N LEU A 27 6.88 6.24 -11.27
CA LEU A 27 8.24 6.38 -11.73
C LEU A 27 8.27 6.57 -13.25
N CYS A 28 9.09 7.48 -13.72
CA CYS A 28 9.34 7.67 -15.15
C CYS A 28 10.74 7.16 -15.50
N GLN A 29 10.82 6.31 -16.51
CA GLN A 29 12.11 5.88 -17.05
C GLN A 29 12.73 7.03 -17.84
N LEU A 30 13.94 7.42 -17.49
CA LEU A 30 14.70 8.42 -18.21
C LEU A 30 15.60 7.73 -19.27
N PRO A 31 15.72 8.32 -20.48
CA PRO A 31 16.72 7.85 -21.45
C PRO A 31 18.13 7.96 -20.88
N THR A 32 19.01 7.08 -21.37
CA THR A 32 20.42 7.12 -20.97
C THR A 32 21.04 8.48 -21.29
N GLY A 33 21.65 9.10 -20.29
CA GLY A 33 22.27 10.44 -20.43
C GLY A 33 21.31 11.63 -20.31
N ALA A 34 20.02 11.38 -20.10
CA ALA A 34 19.07 12.46 -19.84
C ALA A 34 19.31 13.08 -18.46
N GLU A 35 19.16 14.41 -18.38
CA GLU A 35 19.20 15.12 -17.13
C GLU A 35 18.00 14.74 -16.25
N ARG A 36 18.27 14.53 -14.96
CA ARG A 36 17.20 14.22 -14.01
C ARG A 36 16.29 15.44 -13.83
N PRO A 37 14.97 15.32 -14.08
CA PRO A 37 14.04 16.40 -13.81
C PRO A 37 13.97 16.70 -12.31
N LYS A 38 13.50 17.89 -11.97
CA LYS A 38 13.20 18.23 -10.58
C LYS A 38 12.18 17.26 -10.01
N ASP A 39 12.35 16.95 -8.74
CA ASP A 39 11.38 16.10 -8.02
C ASP A 39 10.00 16.76 -8.05
N THR A 40 8.99 15.98 -8.36
CA THR A 40 7.60 16.42 -8.29
C THR A 40 7.22 16.67 -6.84
N PRO A 41 6.54 17.77 -6.53
CA PRO A 41 6.04 18.02 -5.18
C PRO A 41 5.18 16.85 -4.69
N LYS A 42 5.35 16.47 -3.43
CA LYS A 42 4.52 15.45 -2.80
C LYS A 42 3.13 16.03 -2.57
N ARG A 43 2.10 15.36 -3.11
CA ARG A 43 0.72 15.63 -2.78
C ARG A 43 0.32 14.76 -1.59
N ARG A 44 -0.26 15.36 -0.57
CA ARG A 44 -0.88 14.66 0.54
C ARG A 44 -2.39 14.75 0.39
N LEU A 45 -3.03 13.60 0.34
CA LEU A 45 -4.48 13.50 0.35
C LEU A 45 -4.96 13.42 1.80
N GLY A 46 -6.07 14.09 2.10
CA GLY A 46 -6.77 13.96 3.35
C GLY A 46 -7.58 12.66 3.41
N GLU A 47 -8.13 12.37 4.58
CA GLU A 47 -8.85 11.13 4.85
C GLU A 47 -10.05 10.88 3.92
N ASN A 48 -10.70 11.94 3.44
CA ASN A 48 -11.89 11.87 2.58
C ASN A 48 -11.60 12.29 1.13
N GLU A 49 -10.34 12.52 0.76
CA GLU A 49 -9.97 12.83 -0.61
C GLU A 49 -9.67 11.56 -1.39
N LEU A 50 -10.06 11.55 -2.66
CA LEU A 50 -9.91 10.39 -3.54
C LEU A 50 -8.62 10.48 -4.36
N PHE A 51 -8.00 9.33 -4.63
CA PHE A 51 -6.87 9.25 -5.55
C PHE A 51 -7.25 9.60 -6.99
N SER A 52 -8.50 9.32 -7.40
CA SER A 52 -9.01 9.72 -8.72
C SER A 52 -9.07 11.24 -8.92
N GLU A 53 -9.06 12.01 -7.84
CA GLU A 53 -9.00 13.47 -7.85
C GLU A 53 -7.56 14.01 -7.94
N ALA A 54 -6.56 13.14 -7.86
CA ALA A 54 -5.16 13.51 -8.01
C ALA A 54 -4.73 13.44 -9.49
N PRO A 55 -4.55 14.59 -10.18
CA PRO A 55 -4.25 14.62 -11.62
C PRO A 55 -2.93 13.92 -11.96
N GLU A 56 -2.01 13.82 -11.01
CA GLU A 56 -0.70 13.17 -11.16
C GLU A 56 -0.82 11.66 -11.42
N LEU A 57 -1.89 11.01 -10.94
CA LEU A 57 -2.14 9.58 -11.14
C LEU A 57 -2.94 9.29 -12.42
N GLY A 58 -3.67 10.28 -12.93
CA GLY A 58 -4.67 10.06 -13.96
C GLY A 58 -5.91 9.32 -13.43
N VAL A 59 -7.05 9.55 -14.07
CA VAL A 59 -8.36 9.08 -13.60
C VAL A 59 -8.41 7.54 -13.47
N GLY A 60 -7.88 6.80 -14.45
CA GLY A 60 -7.97 5.34 -14.45
C GLY A 60 -7.22 4.70 -13.30
N LEU A 61 -5.99 5.13 -13.04
CA LEU A 61 -5.18 4.58 -11.96
C LEU A 61 -5.71 5.01 -10.60
N GLY A 62 -6.10 6.28 -10.46
CA GLY A 62 -6.71 6.79 -9.23
C GLY A 62 -7.95 6.01 -8.83
N THR A 63 -8.83 5.69 -9.79
CA THR A 63 -10.05 4.88 -9.52
C THR A 63 -9.73 3.49 -8.98
N ILE A 64 -8.67 2.84 -9.48
CA ILE A 64 -8.26 1.53 -8.97
C ILE A 64 -7.84 1.65 -7.50
N PHE A 65 -7.08 2.66 -7.14
CA PHE A 65 -6.68 2.89 -5.76
C PHE A 65 -7.85 3.22 -4.84
N ASP A 66 -8.82 4.00 -5.32
CA ASP A 66 -10.02 4.31 -4.55
C ASP A 66 -10.83 3.05 -4.21
N GLN A 67 -10.90 2.09 -5.14
CA GLN A 67 -11.56 0.80 -4.90
C GLN A 67 -10.86 0.00 -3.79
N ASP A 68 -9.54 -0.05 -3.79
CA ASP A 68 -8.77 -0.74 -2.77
C ASP A 68 -8.92 -0.07 -1.41
N LEU A 69 -8.77 1.25 -1.35
CA LEU A 69 -8.92 2.03 -0.12
C LEU A 69 -10.32 1.96 0.48
N PHE A 70 -11.35 1.85 -0.34
CA PHE A 70 -12.72 1.68 0.14
C PHE A 70 -12.89 0.40 0.98
N ASN A 71 -12.13 -0.64 0.68
CA ASN A 71 -12.21 -1.92 1.37
C ASN A 71 -11.31 -2.01 2.60
N MET A 72 -10.13 -1.38 2.60
CA MET A 72 -9.15 -1.50 3.70
C MET A 72 -9.71 -1.15 5.08
N PRO A 73 -10.41 -0.03 5.30
CA PRO A 73 -10.98 0.29 6.61
C PRO A 73 -12.07 -0.70 7.06
N LYS A 74 -12.78 -1.30 6.11
CA LYS A 74 -13.82 -2.30 6.40
C LYS A 74 -13.19 -3.62 6.82
N ILE A 75 -12.10 -4.01 6.17
CA ILE A 75 -11.31 -5.18 6.56
C ILE A 75 -10.76 -4.98 7.97
N GLN A 76 -10.18 -3.81 8.27
CA GLN A 76 -9.67 -3.48 9.60
C GLN A 76 -10.77 -3.63 10.67
N LYS A 77 -11.95 -3.05 10.45
CA LYS A 77 -13.10 -3.21 11.35
C LYS A 77 -13.58 -4.66 11.44
N GLY A 78 -13.51 -5.39 10.34
CA GLY A 78 -13.84 -6.82 10.32
C GLY A 78 -12.90 -7.64 11.20
N MET A 79 -11.61 -7.37 11.13
CA MET A 79 -10.59 -8.05 11.95
C MET A 79 -10.83 -7.91 13.45
N HIS A 80 -11.28 -6.74 13.91
CA HIS A 80 -11.67 -6.55 15.33
C HIS A 80 -12.85 -7.41 15.78
N ASN A 81 -13.69 -7.84 14.84
CA ASN A 81 -14.88 -8.63 15.14
C ASN A 81 -14.71 -10.14 14.89
N VAL A 82 -13.53 -10.57 14.46
CA VAL A 82 -13.25 -12.00 14.25
C VAL A 82 -13.12 -12.70 15.60
N ARG A 83 -14.08 -13.56 15.92
CA ARG A 83 -14.15 -14.27 17.20
C ARG A 83 -12.98 -15.22 17.46
N SER A 84 -12.40 -15.78 16.40
CA SER A 84 -11.24 -16.67 16.50
C SER A 84 -9.92 -15.94 16.77
N GLY A 85 -9.85 -14.63 16.50
CA GLY A 85 -8.59 -13.87 16.51
C GLY A 85 -7.63 -14.25 15.38
N GLU A 86 -8.07 -15.07 14.43
CA GLU A 86 -7.24 -15.60 13.35
C GLU A 86 -7.77 -15.19 11.97
N LEU A 87 -6.86 -14.92 11.05
CA LEU A 87 -7.15 -14.74 9.64
C LEU A 87 -6.84 -16.05 8.89
N VAL A 88 -7.82 -16.52 8.13
CA VAL A 88 -7.65 -17.69 7.26
C VAL A 88 -7.14 -17.20 5.90
N LEU A 89 -5.88 -17.51 5.61
CA LEU A 89 -5.25 -17.19 4.35
C LEU A 89 -5.28 -18.40 3.40
N ALA A 90 -5.57 -18.15 2.13
CA ALA A 90 -5.57 -19.19 1.10
C ALA A 90 -4.18 -19.82 0.92
N ASN A 91 -4.15 -21.13 0.70
CA ASN A 91 -2.89 -21.88 0.66
C ASN A 91 -1.98 -21.48 -0.50
N TYR A 92 -2.53 -21.24 -1.68
CA TYR A 92 -1.76 -20.96 -2.88
C TYR A 92 -1.66 -19.47 -3.17
N HIS A 93 -2.78 -18.77 -3.28
CA HIS A 93 -2.80 -17.37 -3.69
C HIS A 93 -2.17 -16.43 -2.66
N GLU A 94 -2.24 -16.76 -1.38
CA GLU A 94 -1.77 -15.91 -0.29
C GLU A 94 -0.50 -16.42 0.39
N VAL A 95 0.26 -17.27 -0.29
CA VAL A 95 1.53 -17.81 0.23
C VAL A 95 2.53 -16.72 0.59
N ARG A 96 2.58 -15.62 -0.17
CA ARG A 96 3.50 -14.49 0.10
C ARG A 96 3.09 -13.72 1.36
N ILE A 97 1.79 -13.57 1.58
CA ILE A 97 1.26 -12.91 2.79
C ILE A 97 1.60 -13.76 4.01
N ARG A 98 1.41 -15.08 3.95
CA ARG A 98 1.82 -15.98 5.03
C ARG A 98 3.32 -15.92 5.31
N HIS A 99 4.14 -15.96 4.28
CA HIS A 99 5.60 -15.85 4.44
C HIS A 99 6.00 -14.52 5.08
N PHE A 100 5.33 -13.42 4.71
CA PHE A 100 5.53 -12.11 5.31
C PHE A 100 5.24 -12.13 6.82
N HIS A 101 4.08 -12.66 7.24
CA HIS A 101 3.74 -12.77 8.66
C HIS A 101 4.71 -13.69 9.42
N GLN A 102 5.05 -14.85 8.87
CA GLN A 102 6.05 -15.74 9.46
C GLN A 102 7.41 -15.08 9.65
N THR A 103 7.78 -14.19 8.72
CA THR A 103 9.04 -13.44 8.83
C THR A 103 8.96 -12.39 9.93
N ILE A 104 7.84 -11.68 10.05
CA ILE A 104 7.60 -10.74 11.16
C ILE A 104 7.69 -11.46 12.51
N ASP A 105 7.04 -12.62 12.64
CA ASP A 105 7.07 -13.42 13.88
C ASP A 105 8.51 -13.76 14.29
N LYS A 106 9.37 -14.12 13.34
CA LYS A 106 10.79 -14.40 13.61
C LYS A 106 11.53 -13.17 14.12
N TYR A 107 11.25 -11.98 13.56
CA TYR A 107 11.83 -10.72 14.08
C TYR A 107 11.34 -10.42 15.49
N ILE A 108 10.05 -10.59 15.75
CA ILE A 108 9.48 -10.35 17.09
C ILE A 108 10.08 -11.30 18.13
N ASN A 109 10.30 -12.56 17.74
CA ASN A 109 10.86 -13.59 18.62
C ASN A 109 12.40 -13.52 18.74
N GLY A 110 13.06 -12.66 18.00
CA GLY A 110 14.53 -12.53 18.00
C GLY A 110 15.25 -13.73 17.36
N GLU A 111 14.61 -14.38 16.40
CA GLU A 111 15.18 -15.53 15.68
C GLU A 111 16.05 -15.10 14.49
N ILE A 112 15.87 -13.87 13.99
CA ILE A 112 16.67 -13.24 12.93
C ILE A 112 16.81 -11.75 13.21
#